data_8a7509fbb2b16bb1600ad996f9122da6
#
_entry.id   8a7509fbb2b16bb1600ad996f9122da6
#
_cell.length_a   1.000
_cell.length_b   1.000
_cell.length_c   1.000
_cell.angle_alpha   90.00
_cell.angle_beta   90.00
_cell.angle_gamma   90.00
#
_symmetry.space_group_name_H-M   'P 1'
#
loop_
_entity.id
_entity.type
_entity.pdbx_description
1 polymer ?
#
loop_
_entity_poly.entity_id
_entity_poly.type
_entity_poly.pdbx_seq_one_letter_code
_entity_poly.pdbx_strand_id
1 'polypeptide(L)'
;LQTLIDRGYMIETLEEFEIGYSKVKDRVVIPVRDTQYKIVGLIGRAIHEWQEPRYLYNKGFKRADVLFNIQNAKRYDSVVICEGSLDAMKVSQAGYKNVVATLGAKVSANQVKMIRKFFDSVVIFSDNDDAGAEMRSAIIDECRGKELFTVAIPDGLKDPGDMTQEQIVHAIENKKTFIGDYT
;
A
#
# COMPACT_ATOMS: atom_id res chain seq x y z
N LEU A 1 -5.85 -18.79 -4.39
CA LEU A 1 -6.52 -17.48 -4.48
C LEU A 1 -7.77 -17.40 -3.60
N GLN A 2 -8.42 -18.54 -3.31
CA GLN A 2 -9.64 -18.60 -2.48
C GLN A 2 -9.47 -17.84 -1.15
N THR A 3 -8.33 -18.00 -0.49
CA THR A 3 -8.00 -17.29 0.77
C THR A 3 -8.12 -15.76 0.68
N LEU A 4 -7.82 -15.17 -0.48
CA LEU A 4 -8.00 -13.72 -0.69
C LEU A 4 -9.47 -13.38 -0.98
N ILE A 5 -10.17 -14.22 -1.73
CA ILE A 5 -11.60 -14.05 -1.99
C ILE A 5 -12.39 -14.10 -0.68
N ASP A 6 -12.08 -15.07 0.19
CA ASP A 6 -12.68 -15.21 1.52
C ASP A 6 -12.42 -13.98 2.43
N ARG A 7 -11.35 -13.24 2.17
CA ARG A 7 -11.02 -11.95 2.79
C ARG A 7 -11.65 -10.74 2.07
N GLY A 8 -12.53 -10.96 1.11
CA GLY A 8 -13.29 -9.94 0.40
C GLY A 8 -12.51 -9.22 -0.71
N TYR A 9 -11.47 -9.87 -1.29
CA TYR A 9 -10.88 -9.38 -2.54
C TYR A 9 -11.69 -9.88 -3.73
N MET A 10 -12.05 -8.98 -4.64
CA MET A 10 -12.78 -9.30 -5.86
C MET A 10 -11.84 -9.94 -6.89
N ILE A 11 -12.39 -10.84 -7.71
CA ILE A 11 -11.61 -11.54 -8.76
C ILE A 11 -10.99 -10.52 -9.72
N GLU A 12 -11.74 -9.51 -10.11
CA GLU A 12 -11.29 -8.45 -11.01
C GLU A 12 -10.08 -7.68 -10.42
N THR A 13 -10.05 -7.47 -9.10
CA THR A 13 -8.90 -6.87 -8.41
C THR A 13 -7.69 -7.81 -8.45
N LEU A 14 -7.88 -9.10 -8.21
CA LEU A 14 -6.81 -10.08 -8.26
C LEU A 14 -6.22 -10.20 -9.68
N GLU A 15 -7.05 -10.12 -10.71
CA GLU A 15 -6.65 -10.12 -12.11
C GLU A 15 -5.90 -8.82 -12.47
N GLU A 16 -6.44 -7.65 -12.07
CA GLU A 16 -5.80 -6.34 -12.29
C GLU A 16 -4.37 -6.29 -11.73
N PHE A 17 -4.16 -6.87 -10.56
CA PHE A 17 -2.85 -6.93 -9.91
C PHE A 17 -2.04 -8.18 -10.30
N GLU A 18 -2.51 -8.98 -11.25
CA GLU A 18 -1.84 -10.19 -11.78
C GLU A 18 -1.47 -11.18 -10.67
N ILE A 19 -2.37 -11.36 -9.70
CA ILE A 19 -2.13 -12.21 -8.54
C ILE A 19 -2.07 -13.68 -8.98
N GLY A 20 -0.94 -14.31 -8.67
CA GLY A 20 -0.69 -15.69 -9.01
C GLY A 20 -0.63 -16.61 -7.78
N TYR A 21 -0.25 -17.86 -8.03
CA TYR A 21 -0.02 -18.86 -7.01
C TYR A 21 1.21 -19.70 -7.32
N SER A 22 2.08 -19.87 -6.34
CA SER A 22 3.25 -20.74 -6.42
C SER A 22 2.95 -22.10 -5.80
N LYS A 23 2.78 -23.13 -6.62
CA LYS A 23 2.62 -24.51 -6.14
C LYS A 23 3.82 -25.02 -5.33
N VAL A 24 5.03 -24.59 -5.68
CA VAL A 24 6.27 -25.02 -5.00
C VAL A 24 6.41 -24.45 -3.62
N LYS A 25 5.99 -23.19 -3.43
CA LYS A 25 6.06 -22.49 -2.13
C LYS A 25 4.75 -22.49 -1.38
N ASP A 26 3.68 -22.95 -2.02
CA ASP A 26 2.32 -22.93 -1.49
C ASP A 26 1.93 -21.55 -0.98
N ARG A 27 2.12 -20.51 -1.83
CA ARG A 27 1.88 -19.10 -1.48
C ARG A 27 1.19 -18.37 -2.61
N VAL A 28 0.36 -17.41 -2.25
CA VAL A 28 -0.07 -16.37 -3.19
C VAL A 28 1.14 -15.55 -3.63
N VAL A 29 1.25 -15.27 -4.92
CA VAL A 29 2.34 -14.48 -5.52
C VAL A 29 1.80 -13.16 -6.00
N ILE A 30 2.43 -12.07 -5.52
CA ILE A 30 2.09 -10.69 -5.85
C ILE A 30 3.29 -10.11 -6.62
N PRO A 31 3.15 -9.79 -7.92
CA PRO A 31 4.20 -9.14 -8.68
C PRO A 31 4.34 -7.67 -8.27
N VAL A 32 5.58 -7.19 -8.24
CA VAL A 32 5.90 -5.77 -8.00
C VAL A 32 6.56 -5.21 -9.25
N ARG A 33 6.01 -4.12 -9.77
CA ARG A 33 6.48 -3.46 -10.99
C ARG A 33 7.08 -2.10 -10.67
N ASP A 34 8.09 -1.72 -11.44
CA ASP A 34 8.66 -0.38 -11.39
C ASP A 34 7.84 0.63 -12.22
N THR A 35 8.30 1.86 -12.28
CA THR A 35 7.67 2.94 -13.05
C THR A 35 7.59 2.66 -14.56
N GLN A 36 8.30 1.67 -15.09
CA GLN A 36 8.32 1.27 -16.49
C GLN A 36 7.53 -0.01 -16.75
N TYR A 37 6.70 -0.47 -15.79
CA TYR A 37 5.94 -1.72 -15.85
C TYR A 37 6.78 -3.01 -15.83
N LYS A 38 8.09 -2.93 -15.61
CA LYS A 38 8.96 -4.09 -15.48
C LYS A 38 8.77 -4.74 -14.12
N ILE A 39 8.62 -6.07 -14.07
CA ILE A 39 8.61 -6.81 -12.79
C ILE A 39 10.02 -6.72 -12.18
N VAL A 40 10.10 -6.14 -10.98
CA VAL A 40 11.34 -5.96 -10.20
C VAL A 40 11.36 -6.83 -8.95
N GLY A 41 10.22 -7.38 -8.57
CA GLY A 41 10.09 -8.25 -7.42
C GLY A 41 8.84 -9.11 -7.44
N LEU A 42 8.88 -10.18 -6.65
CA LEU A 42 7.74 -11.05 -6.35
C LEU A 42 7.62 -11.17 -4.83
N ILE A 43 6.40 -11.04 -4.33
CA ILE A 43 6.06 -11.24 -2.93
C ILE A 43 5.26 -12.52 -2.81
N GLY A 44 5.74 -13.47 -2.00
CA GLY A 44 5.01 -14.69 -1.66
C GLY A 44 4.27 -14.52 -0.34
N ARG A 45 2.95 -14.40 -0.35
CA ARG A 45 2.10 -14.28 0.85
C ARG A 45 1.69 -15.66 1.34
N ALA A 46 1.88 -15.93 2.63
CA ALA A 46 1.39 -17.14 3.28
C ALA A 46 -0.14 -17.25 3.17
N ILE A 47 -0.63 -18.45 2.87
CA ILE A 47 -2.07 -18.77 2.83
C ILE A 47 -2.52 -19.57 4.04
N HIS A 48 -1.57 -20.14 4.78
CA HIS A 48 -1.82 -20.88 6.01
C HIS A 48 -1.17 -20.16 7.21
N GLU A 49 -1.78 -20.25 8.38
CA GLU A 49 -1.29 -19.61 9.61
C GLU A 49 0.07 -20.12 10.07
N TRP A 50 0.35 -21.40 9.83
CA TRP A 50 1.62 -22.04 10.19
C TRP A 50 2.78 -21.69 9.25
N GLN A 51 2.53 -21.01 8.13
CA GLN A 51 3.58 -20.65 7.18
C GLN A 51 4.35 -19.41 7.64
N GLU A 52 5.60 -19.61 8.05
CA GLU A 52 6.54 -18.52 8.37
C GLU A 52 7.66 -18.39 7.32
N PRO A 53 8.15 -17.18 7.05
CA PRO A 53 7.56 -15.89 7.44
C PRO A 53 6.28 -15.62 6.65
N ARG A 54 5.40 -14.76 7.17
CA ARG A 54 4.13 -14.39 6.54
C ARG A 54 4.31 -13.83 5.11
N TYR A 55 5.44 -13.16 4.87
CA TYR A 55 5.83 -12.66 3.54
C TYR A 55 7.22 -13.15 3.18
N LEU A 56 7.35 -13.73 1.98
CA LEU A 56 8.61 -14.08 1.35
C LEU A 56 8.86 -13.15 0.18
N TYR A 57 10.11 -12.72 0.02
CA TYR A 57 10.55 -11.89 -1.10
C TYR A 57 11.56 -12.68 -1.94
N ASN A 58 11.49 -12.59 -3.26
CA ASN A 58 12.47 -13.25 -4.09
C ASN A 58 13.87 -12.64 -3.88
N LYS A 59 14.90 -13.47 -4.06
CA LYS A 59 16.30 -13.04 -3.92
C LYS A 59 16.60 -11.85 -4.84
N GLY A 60 17.26 -10.83 -4.29
CA GLY A 60 17.66 -9.63 -5.01
C GLY A 60 16.58 -8.54 -5.11
N PHE A 61 15.35 -8.80 -4.68
CA PHE A 61 14.32 -7.77 -4.65
C PHE A 61 14.60 -6.75 -3.54
N LYS A 62 14.72 -5.48 -3.93
CA LYS A 62 14.96 -4.35 -3.02
C LYS A 62 13.69 -3.55 -2.82
N ARG A 63 12.90 -3.88 -1.79
CA ARG A 63 11.64 -3.18 -1.45
C ARG A 63 11.82 -1.66 -1.32
N ALA A 64 12.96 -1.23 -0.78
CA ALA A 64 13.28 0.17 -0.56
C ALA A 64 13.41 0.99 -1.87
N ASP A 65 13.54 0.33 -3.02
CA ASP A 65 13.76 1.00 -4.31
C ASP A 65 12.47 1.12 -5.14
N VAL A 66 11.31 0.74 -4.59
CA VAL A 66 10.04 0.75 -5.31
C VAL A 66 8.88 1.10 -4.38
N LEU A 67 7.81 1.65 -4.95
CA LEU A 67 6.48 1.68 -4.34
C LEU A 67 5.60 0.68 -5.09
N PHE A 68 4.90 -0.20 -4.38
CA PHE A 68 3.93 -1.09 -5.00
C PHE A 68 2.86 -0.29 -5.74
N ASN A 69 2.50 -0.71 -6.93
CA ASN A 69 1.52 -0.06 -7.82
C ASN A 69 1.94 1.33 -8.36
N ILE A 70 3.20 1.74 -8.23
CA ILE A 70 3.67 3.04 -8.73
C ILE A 70 3.45 3.21 -10.25
N GLN A 71 3.52 2.11 -11.02
CA GLN A 71 3.35 2.13 -12.47
C GLN A 71 1.97 2.66 -12.89
N ASN A 72 0.95 2.44 -12.08
CA ASN A 72 -0.42 2.92 -12.30
C ASN A 72 -0.65 4.27 -11.61
N ALA A 73 -0.25 4.39 -10.35
CA ALA A 73 -0.51 5.56 -9.51
C ALA A 73 0.15 6.86 -10.05
N LYS A 74 1.33 6.76 -10.68
CA LYS A 74 2.07 7.93 -11.21
C LYS A 74 1.36 8.74 -12.31
N ARG A 75 0.18 8.30 -12.75
CA ARG A 75 -0.67 9.01 -13.72
C ARG A 75 -1.56 10.06 -13.08
N TYR A 76 -1.59 10.10 -11.76
CA TYR A 76 -2.42 10.98 -10.96
C TYR A 76 -1.54 11.98 -10.22
N ASP A 77 -2.07 13.17 -9.93
CA ASP A 77 -1.38 14.21 -9.17
C ASP A 77 -1.46 13.96 -7.65
N SER A 78 -2.40 13.12 -7.22
CA SER A 78 -2.59 12.73 -5.82
C SER A 78 -2.32 11.23 -5.62
N VAL A 79 -1.90 10.85 -4.41
CA VAL A 79 -1.64 9.44 -4.06
C VAL A 79 -2.18 9.10 -2.69
N VAL A 80 -2.72 7.87 -2.55
CA VAL A 80 -2.99 7.24 -1.26
C VAL A 80 -1.83 6.29 -0.95
N ILE A 81 -1.22 6.41 0.25
CA ILE A 81 -0.07 5.60 0.65
C ILE A 81 -0.48 4.65 1.77
N CYS A 82 -0.35 3.35 1.54
CA CYS A 82 -0.54 2.26 2.50
C CYS A 82 0.79 1.60 2.86
N GLU A 83 0.80 0.73 3.87
CA GLU A 83 1.98 -0.08 4.23
C GLU A 83 2.11 -1.31 3.36
N GLY A 84 1.06 -2.11 3.26
CA GLY A 84 1.06 -3.41 2.63
C GLY A 84 0.50 -3.41 1.21
N SER A 85 0.97 -4.36 0.40
CA SER A 85 0.44 -4.54 -0.95
C SER A 85 -1.04 -4.94 -0.96
N LEU A 86 -1.48 -5.72 0.03
CA LEU A 86 -2.87 -6.13 0.15
C LEU A 86 -3.77 -4.94 0.52
N ASP A 87 -3.31 -4.04 1.40
CA ASP A 87 -4.05 -2.83 1.77
C ASP A 87 -4.23 -1.92 0.55
N ALA A 88 -3.16 -1.73 -0.23
CA ALA A 88 -3.24 -0.98 -1.49
C ALA A 88 -4.22 -1.62 -2.49
N MET A 89 -4.29 -2.94 -2.55
CA MET A 89 -5.27 -3.63 -3.41
C MET A 89 -6.71 -3.40 -2.92
N LYS A 90 -6.97 -3.40 -1.61
CA LYS A 90 -8.28 -3.07 -1.05
C LYS A 90 -8.70 -1.63 -1.35
N VAL A 91 -7.78 -0.69 -1.18
CA VAL A 91 -8.01 0.72 -1.52
C VAL A 91 -8.27 0.90 -3.02
N SER A 92 -7.50 0.21 -3.88
CA SER A 92 -7.74 0.19 -5.33
C SER A 92 -9.11 -0.40 -5.70
N GLN A 93 -9.53 -1.47 -5.01
CA GLN A 93 -10.83 -2.11 -5.17
C GLN A 93 -11.98 -1.15 -4.80
N ALA A 94 -11.76 -0.29 -3.80
CA ALA A 94 -12.72 0.74 -3.40
C ALA A 94 -12.79 1.94 -4.37
N GLY A 95 -12.04 1.90 -5.50
CA GLY A 95 -12.08 2.91 -6.56
C GLY A 95 -10.87 3.86 -6.60
N TYR A 96 -9.98 3.84 -5.61
CA TYR A 96 -8.81 4.72 -5.55
C TYR A 96 -7.61 4.10 -6.26
N LYS A 97 -7.56 4.23 -7.60
CA LYS A 97 -6.48 3.66 -8.43
C LYS A 97 -5.13 4.34 -8.25
N ASN A 98 -5.12 5.53 -7.65
CA ASN A 98 -3.93 6.31 -7.27
C ASN A 98 -3.33 5.86 -5.93
N VAL A 99 -3.37 4.57 -5.61
CA VAL A 99 -2.82 4.03 -4.36
C VAL A 99 -1.48 3.35 -4.60
N VAL A 100 -0.58 3.49 -3.61
CA VAL A 100 0.72 2.78 -3.55
C VAL A 100 0.95 2.17 -2.17
N ALA A 101 1.89 1.21 -2.07
CA ALA A 101 2.35 0.73 -0.77
C ALA A 101 3.87 0.79 -0.66
N THR A 102 4.35 1.07 0.56
CA THR A 102 5.78 1.11 0.92
C THR A 102 6.41 -0.28 1.09
N LEU A 103 5.57 -1.32 1.21
CA LEU A 103 5.97 -2.72 1.46
C LEU A 103 6.69 -2.90 2.81
N GLY A 104 6.29 -2.14 3.80
CA GLY A 104 6.75 -2.18 5.19
C GLY A 104 6.64 -0.82 5.86
N ALA A 105 6.70 -0.81 7.18
CA ALA A 105 6.49 0.37 8.04
C ALA A 105 7.50 1.51 7.83
N LYS A 106 8.69 1.23 7.30
CA LYS A 106 9.71 2.27 7.08
C LYS A 106 9.69 2.73 5.63
N VAL A 107 9.44 4.02 5.44
CA VAL A 107 9.60 4.65 4.13
C VAL A 107 11.10 4.95 3.86
N SER A 108 11.60 4.57 2.69
CA SER A 108 12.98 4.80 2.29
C SER A 108 13.17 6.15 1.59
N ALA A 109 14.41 6.64 1.56
CA ALA A 109 14.75 7.86 0.81
C ALA A 109 14.41 7.74 -0.70
N ASN A 110 14.52 6.55 -1.29
CA ASN A 110 14.15 6.33 -2.70
C ASN A 110 12.64 6.36 -2.89
N GLN A 111 11.86 5.82 -1.96
CA GLN A 111 10.40 5.91 -1.97
C GLN A 111 9.94 7.36 -1.78
N VAL A 112 10.54 8.10 -0.84
CA VAL A 112 10.28 9.54 -0.66
C VAL A 112 10.56 10.33 -1.94
N LYS A 113 11.69 10.08 -2.61
CA LYS A 113 11.99 10.72 -3.91
C LYS A 113 10.92 10.45 -4.96
N MET A 114 10.38 9.22 -5.02
CA MET A 114 9.28 8.92 -5.94
C MET A 114 8.01 9.65 -5.57
N ILE A 115 7.63 9.67 -4.29
CA ILE A 115 6.45 10.42 -3.81
C ILE A 115 6.58 11.89 -4.19
N ARG A 116 7.69 12.54 -3.85
CA ARG A 116 7.92 13.96 -4.16
C ARG A 116 7.95 14.27 -5.64
N LYS A 117 8.42 13.32 -6.47
CA LYS A 117 8.54 13.50 -7.93
C LYS A 117 7.21 13.41 -8.65
N PHE A 118 6.35 12.49 -8.23
CA PHE A 118 5.16 12.13 -9.02
C PHE A 118 3.86 12.73 -8.49
N PHE A 119 3.82 13.15 -7.21
CA PHE A 119 2.56 13.54 -6.58
C PHE A 119 2.66 14.91 -5.92
N ASP A 120 1.59 15.71 -6.04
CA ASP A 120 1.46 17.02 -5.38
C ASP A 120 0.66 16.92 -4.08
N SER A 121 -0.25 15.96 -4.01
CA SER A 121 -1.09 15.69 -2.85
C SER A 121 -0.90 14.25 -2.36
N VAL A 122 -0.73 14.07 -1.06
CA VAL A 122 -0.45 12.78 -0.42
C VAL A 122 -1.46 12.50 0.68
N VAL A 123 -2.17 11.40 0.56
CA VAL A 123 -3.10 10.88 1.57
C VAL A 123 -2.44 9.69 2.26
N ILE A 124 -2.13 9.80 3.54
CA ILE A 124 -1.46 8.76 4.32
C ILE A 124 -2.52 7.90 4.99
N PHE A 125 -2.60 6.64 4.58
CA PHE A 125 -3.52 5.64 5.10
C PHE A 125 -2.72 4.49 5.71
N SER A 126 -2.09 4.78 6.85
CA SER A 126 -1.24 3.85 7.61
C SER A 126 -2.06 2.96 8.53
N ASP A 127 -1.47 1.83 8.93
CA ASP A 127 -2.01 0.93 9.95
C ASP A 127 -2.26 1.68 11.28
N ASN A 128 -3.19 1.17 12.09
CA ASN A 128 -3.56 1.75 13.38
C ASN A 128 -2.69 1.14 14.51
N ASP A 129 -1.37 1.21 14.33
CA ASP A 129 -0.38 0.76 15.32
C ASP A 129 0.83 1.70 15.35
N ASP A 130 1.80 1.42 16.23
CA ASP A 130 3.00 2.25 16.41
C ASP A 130 3.83 2.33 15.12
N ALA A 131 3.93 1.24 14.36
CA ALA A 131 4.66 1.19 13.09
C ALA A 131 4.00 2.10 12.04
N GLY A 132 2.67 2.09 11.95
CA GLY A 132 1.91 3.00 11.09
C GLY A 132 2.05 4.46 11.51
N ALA A 133 2.13 4.72 12.82
CA ALA A 133 2.40 6.08 13.33
C ALA A 133 3.81 6.56 12.95
N GLU A 134 4.83 5.70 13.02
CA GLU A 134 6.19 6.00 12.57
C GLU A 134 6.23 6.29 11.06
N MET A 135 5.58 5.46 10.24
CA MET A 135 5.50 5.68 8.79
C MET A 135 4.82 7.00 8.46
N ARG A 136 3.71 7.31 9.11
CA ARG A 136 2.98 8.57 8.94
C ARG A 136 3.84 9.77 9.27
N SER A 137 4.52 9.75 10.41
CA SER A 137 5.44 10.82 10.82
C SER A 137 6.56 11.02 9.81
N ALA A 138 7.20 9.95 9.37
CA ALA A 138 8.29 10.01 8.40
C ALA A 138 7.84 10.59 7.05
N ILE A 139 6.65 10.21 6.54
CA ILE A 139 6.12 10.76 5.29
C ILE A 139 5.81 12.26 5.44
N ILE A 140 5.22 12.66 6.57
CA ILE A 140 4.91 14.06 6.86
C ILE A 140 6.20 14.90 6.86
N ASP A 141 7.23 14.44 7.56
CA ASP A 141 8.49 15.17 7.67
C ASP A 141 9.22 15.27 6.33
N GLU A 142 9.29 14.19 5.60
CA GLU A 142 10.05 14.10 4.34
C GLU A 142 9.30 14.72 3.15
N CYS A 143 7.98 14.82 3.21
CA CYS A 143 7.14 15.38 2.14
C CYS A 143 6.64 16.80 2.44
N ARG A 144 7.28 17.54 3.35
CA ARG A 144 6.95 18.95 3.63
C ARG A 144 6.92 19.75 2.32
N GLY A 145 5.89 20.61 2.21
CA GLY A 145 5.63 21.40 1.00
C GLY A 145 4.72 20.73 -0.03
N LYS A 146 4.25 19.51 0.25
CA LYS A 146 3.14 18.87 -0.45
C LYS A 146 1.84 19.06 0.33
N GLU A 147 0.69 18.89 -0.33
CA GLU A 147 -0.58 18.78 0.37
C GLU A 147 -0.65 17.42 1.09
N LEU A 148 -0.71 17.44 2.42
CA LEU A 148 -0.67 16.23 3.23
C LEU A 148 -2.01 16.02 3.94
N PHE A 149 -2.51 14.80 3.84
CA PHE A 149 -3.73 14.36 4.50
C PHE A 149 -3.48 13.04 5.25
N THR A 150 -4.20 12.85 6.33
CA THR A 150 -4.21 11.59 7.08
C THR A 150 -5.61 11.01 7.11
N VAL A 151 -5.69 9.68 7.06
CA VAL A 151 -6.93 8.93 7.15
C VAL A 151 -6.96 8.19 8.47
N ALA A 152 -8.09 8.25 9.16
CA ALA A 152 -8.31 7.49 10.38
C ALA A 152 -8.94 6.13 10.04
N ILE A 153 -8.41 5.06 10.64
CA ILE A 153 -9.02 3.74 10.61
C ILE A 153 -10.07 3.68 11.73
N PRO A 154 -11.28 3.16 11.48
CA PRO A 154 -12.29 3.00 12.52
C PRO A 154 -11.81 2.13 13.69
N ASP A 155 -12.28 2.43 14.90
CA ASP A 155 -11.96 1.67 16.10
C ASP A 155 -12.28 0.17 15.91
N GLY A 156 -11.37 -0.68 16.38
CA GLY A 156 -11.48 -2.14 16.27
C GLY A 156 -10.96 -2.73 14.97
N LEU A 157 -10.57 -1.92 13.97
CA LEU A 157 -9.89 -2.36 12.75
C LEU A 157 -8.40 -2.00 12.82
N LYS A 158 -7.57 -2.85 12.20
CA LYS A 158 -6.12 -2.68 12.26
C LYS A 158 -5.56 -1.93 11.04
N ASP A 159 -5.96 -2.32 9.87
CA ASP A 159 -5.41 -1.87 8.60
C ASP A 159 -6.52 -1.73 7.53
N PRO A 160 -6.26 -1.09 6.38
CA PRO A 160 -7.22 -0.96 5.29
C PRO A 160 -7.68 -2.32 4.73
N GLY A 161 -6.86 -3.38 4.88
CA GLY A 161 -7.20 -4.74 4.45
C GLY A 161 -8.36 -5.36 5.23
N ASP A 162 -8.64 -4.88 6.44
CA ASP A 162 -9.75 -5.32 7.29
C ASP A 162 -11.05 -4.51 7.05
N MET A 163 -10.99 -3.44 6.24
CA MET A 163 -12.11 -2.54 5.98
C MET A 163 -12.98 -3.01 4.81
N THR A 164 -14.27 -2.66 4.85
CA THR A 164 -15.15 -2.78 3.68
C THR A 164 -14.86 -1.65 2.68
N GLN A 165 -15.37 -1.79 1.44
CA GLN A 165 -15.21 -0.73 0.43
C GLN A 165 -15.85 0.58 0.88
N GLU A 166 -17.05 0.53 1.47
CA GLU A 166 -17.78 1.70 1.98
C GLU A 166 -17.01 2.39 3.11
N GLN A 167 -16.38 1.62 4.00
CA GLN A 167 -15.55 2.16 5.07
C GLN A 167 -14.30 2.85 4.53
N ILE A 168 -13.65 2.28 3.50
CA ILE A 168 -12.48 2.89 2.83
C ILE A 168 -12.89 4.20 2.16
N VAL A 169 -13.97 4.21 1.39
CA VAL A 169 -14.48 5.41 0.73
C VAL A 169 -14.79 6.49 1.76
N HIS A 170 -15.57 6.16 2.79
CA HIS A 170 -15.92 7.10 3.85
C HIS A 170 -14.66 7.66 4.55
N ALA A 171 -13.69 6.83 4.86
CA ALA A 171 -12.46 7.24 5.53
C ALA A 171 -11.63 8.22 4.67
N ILE A 172 -11.47 7.92 3.36
CA ILE A 172 -10.70 8.79 2.47
C ILE A 172 -11.45 10.10 2.18
N GLU A 173 -12.77 10.09 2.04
CA GLU A 173 -13.58 11.30 1.88
C GLU A 173 -13.52 12.22 3.11
N ASN A 174 -13.40 11.64 4.29
CA ASN A 174 -13.28 12.36 5.57
C ASN A 174 -11.82 12.51 6.05
N LYS A 175 -10.85 12.40 5.14
CA LYS A 175 -9.44 12.63 5.46
C LYS A 175 -9.20 13.98 6.08
N LYS A 176 -8.28 14.05 7.04
CA LYS A 176 -7.92 15.30 7.73
C LYS A 176 -6.69 15.92 7.08
N THR A 177 -6.74 17.22 6.81
CA THR A 177 -5.55 17.96 6.37
C THR A 177 -4.53 17.97 7.50
N PHE A 178 -3.29 17.63 7.19
CA PHE A 178 -2.19 17.85 8.10
C PHE A 178 -1.73 19.30 7.95
N ILE A 179 -2.11 20.14 8.91
CA ILE A 179 -1.63 21.51 9.01
C ILE A 179 -0.36 21.42 9.88
N GLY A 180 0.82 21.40 9.24
CA GLY A 180 2.08 21.48 9.95
C GLY A 180 2.15 22.84 10.69
N ASP A 181 2.62 22.83 11.92
CA ASP A 181 2.99 24.08 12.60
C ASP A 181 4.12 24.73 11.78
N TYR A 182 3.78 25.79 11.09
CA TYR A 182 4.77 26.68 10.46
C TYR A 182 5.36 27.58 11.56
N THR A 183 6.20 27.00 12.43
CA THR A 183 7.05 27.77 13.36
C THR A 183 8.51 27.56 13.05
#